data_4b7052aba2b8d73dc91bf5053dce526b
#
_entry.id   4b7052aba2b8d73dc91bf5053dce526b
#
_cell.length_a   1.000
_cell.length_b   1.000
_cell.length_c   1.000
_cell.angle_alpha   90.00
_cell.angle_beta   90.00
_cell.angle_gamma   90.00
#
_symmetry.space_group_name_H-M   'P 1'
#
loop_
_entity.id
_entity.type
_entity.pdbx_description
1 polymer ?
#
loop_
_entity_poly.entity_id
_entity_poly.type
_entity_poly.pdbx_seq_one_letter_code
_entity_poly.pdbx_strand_id
1 'polypeptide(L)'
;MIDPVSLADLTCRLQRAPAFSDPVGAVGTVLSDVVAAPEEAADATSKLAVATPEGTAVFVTVSGDGNPDLVARGVRKLTKIRRKLSDHYAEPIVEPLETGEFEGRSFAIWPMLGQLPQGRLSRYLTKRGLRVKVMEWLSGMLAETKVPAGAQEQSRIAANLARLSEDAAHSDLLRRAADAAGERLATGRWAPVNCAQHSDLWMGNVMMSGPSAAMPFGVIDWAGARSAGYPFFDLCRFAISSNAPSKLVDEHIARQLRVLHGERADVTSYVLCALGEMQSDLEHFPEEMFRAMAEETTVFARQFSQ
;
A
#
# COMPACT_ATOMS: atom_id res chain seq x y z
N MET A 1 -8.29 -2.47 22.58
CA MET A 1 -9.75 -2.20 22.71
C MET A 1 -9.92 -0.77 23.21
N ILE A 2 -10.60 0.11 22.46
CA ILE A 2 -10.88 1.47 22.95
C ILE A 2 -11.89 1.35 24.09
N ASP A 3 -11.59 1.96 25.24
CA ASP A 3 -12.53 2.02 26.37
C ASP A 3 -13.88 2.61 25.90
N PRO A 4 -15.03 2.05 26.30
CA PRO A 4 -16.36 2.58 25.95
C PRO A 4 -16.54 4.08 26.24
N VAL A 5 -15.91 4.61 27.27
CA VAL A 5 -15.91 6.06 27.59
C VAL A 5 -15.13 6.84 26.52
N SER A 6 -13.98 6.34 26.10
CA SER A 6 -13.13 6.86 25.04
C SER A 6 -13.85 6.84 23.69
N LEU A 7 -14.63 5.80 23.42
CA LEU A 7 -15.43 5.68 22.21
C LEU A 7 -16.57 6.71 22.17
N ALA A 8 -17.23 6.98 23.31
CA ALA A 8 -18.28 7.99 23.41
C ALA A 8 -17.73 9.41 23.17
N ASP A 9 -16.54 9.73 23.69
CA ASP A 9 -15.90 11.02 23.48
C ASP A 9 -15.37 11.16 22.04
N LEU A 10 -14.80 10.10 21.46
CA LEU A 10 -14.45 10.06 20.03
C LEU A 10 -15.68 10.35 19.17
N THR A 11 -16.79 9.69 19.47
CA THR A 11 -18.06 9.91 18.76
C THR A 11 -18.54 11.35 18.91
N CYS A 12 -18.43 11.94 20.11
CA CYS A 12 -18.80 13.33 20.37
C CYS A 12 -17.89 14.34 19.64
N ARG A 13 -16.61 14.04 19.47
CA ARG A 13 -15.67 14.86 18.67
C ARG A 13 -15.89 14.71 17.18
N LEU A 14 -16.16 13.49 16.71
CA LEU A 14 -16.54 13.23 15.33
C LEU A 14 -17.77 14.03 14.92
N GLN A 15 -18.74 14.21 15.84
CA GLN A 15 -19.93 15.04 15.61
C GLN A 15 -19.63 16.53 15.44
N ARG A 16 -18.53 17.02 16.01
CA ARG A 16 -18.09 18.43 15.91
C ARG A 16 -17.16 18.65 14.72
N ALA A 17 -16.75 17.58 14.05
CA ALA A 17 -15.89 17.66 12.90
C ALA A 17 -16.66 18.24 11.69
N PRO A 18 -16.04 19.11 10.84
CA PRO A 18 -16.69 19.74 9.70
C PRO A 18 -17.36 18.75 8.73
N ALA A 19 -16.79 17.57 8.58
CA ALA A 19 -17.37 16.49 7.76
C ALA A 19 -18.73 15.98 8.28
N PHE A 20 -19.07 16.29 9.55
CA PHE A 20 -20.32 15.91 10.23
C PHE A 20 -21.15 17.11 10.65
N SER A 21 -20.71 18.35 10.36
CA SER A 21 -21.31 19.58 10.85
C SER A 21 -22.47 20.12 10.03
N ASP A 22 -23.22 19.28 9.37
CA ASP A 22 -24.56 19.65 9.01
C ASP A 22 -25.49 19.41 10.22
N PRO A 23 -26.42 20.31 10.55
CA PRO A 23 -26.91 20.57 11.92
C PRO A 23 -27.92 19.56 12.47
N VAL A 24 -27.95 18.36 11.99
CA VAL A 24 -28.84 17.32 12.51
C VAL A 24 -28.06 16.39 13.42
N GLY A 25 -27.87 16.83 14.65
CA GLY A 25 -27.16 16.13 15.68
C GLY A 25 -27.75 14.80 16.09
N ALA A 26 -27.35 13.72 15.48
CA ALA A 26 -27.50 12.41 16.03
C ALA A 26 -26.17 11.64 15.86
N VAL A 27 -25.70 11.08 16.94
CA VAL A 27 -24.53 10.20 17.00
C VAL A 27 -24.73 9.03 16.09
N GLY A 28 -23.80 8.81 15.18
CA GLY A 28 -23.75 7.57 14.42
C GLY A 28 -23.60 6.37 15.38
N THR A 29 -24.35 5.32 15.12
CA THR A 29 -24.15 4.05 15.82
C THR A 29 -22.85 3.44 15.29
N VAL A 30 -21.94 3.02 16.17
CA VAL A 30 -20.81 2.18 15.79
C VAL A 30 -21.37 0.89 15.24
N LEU A 31 -21.21 0.66 13.93
CA LEU A 31 -21.85 -0.46 13.24
C LEU A 31 -21.09 -1.77 13.47
N SER A 32 -19.80 -1.71 13.69
CA SER A 32 -18.95 -2.85 14.10
C SER A 32 -17.51 -2.41 14.34
N ASP A 33 -16.78 -3.12 15.21
CA ASP A 33 -15.33 -3.22 15.13
C ASP A 33 -15.00 -3.99 13.85
N VAL A 34 -14.52 -3.30 12.83
CA VAL A 34 -14.39 -3.88 11.48
C VAL A 34 -13.28 -4.92 11.42
N VAL A 35 -12.28 -4.83 12.28
CA VAL A 35 -11.26 -5.87 12.50
C VAL A 35 -10.73 -5.68 13.92
N ALA A 36 -10.99 -6.62 14.80
CA ALA A 36 -10.16 -6.78 15.99
C ALA A 36 -8.75 -7.14 15.50
N ALA A 37 -7.80 -6.22 15.66
CA ALA A 37 -6.41 -6.60 15.52
C ALA A 37 -6.12 -7.68 16.58
N PRO A 38 -5.25 -8.67 16.29
CA PRO A 38 -4.82 -9.61 17.31
C PRO A 38 -4.38 -8.83 18.54
N GLU A 39 -4.83 -9.23 19.74
CA GLU A 39 -4.54 -8.53 21.01
C GLU A 39 -3.03 -8.34 21.28
N GLU A 40 -2.17 -9.00 20.52
CA GLU A 40 -0.70 -9.01 20.64
C GLU A 40 0.01 -7.94 19.79
N ALA A 41 -0.67 -7.25 18.88
CA ALA A 41 -0.01 -6.21 18.08
C ALA A 41 -0.04 -4.86 18.84
N ALA A 42 1.08 -4.52 19.47
CA ALA A 42 1.25 -3.27 20.23
C ALA A 42 0.95 -1.97 19.42
N ASP A 43 0.91 -2.07 18.10
CA ASP A 43 0.62 -0.97 17.15
C ASP A 43 -0.73 -1.11 16.44
N ALA A 44 -1.63 -1.91 16.97
CA ALA A 44 -2.92 -2.14 16.36
C ALA A 44 -3.70 -0.83 16.19
N THR A 45 -3.83 -0.37 14.95
CA THR A 45 -4.75 0.71 14.60
C THR A 45 -6.18 0.24 14.81
N SER A 46 -6.95 0.93 15.64
CA SER A 46 -8.38 0.68 15.76
C SER A 46 -9.10 1.11 14.49
N LYS A 47 -9.98 0.24 13.98
CA LYS A 47 -10.73 0.44 12.73
C LYS A 47 -12.22 0.33 13.01
N LEU A 48 -12.96 1.41 12.80
CA LEU A 48 -14.37 1.53 13.13
C LEU A 48 -15.18 1.91 11.90
N ALA A 49 -16.33 1.28 11.68
CA ALA A 49 -17.36 1.77 10.78
C ALA A 49 -18.40 2.53 11.58
N VAL A 50 -18.68 3.77 11.20
CA VAL A 50 -19.61 4.65 11.90
C VAL A 50 -20.71 5.08 10.92
N ALA A 51 -21.99 4.85 11.28
CA ALA A 51 -23.12 5.38 10.52
C ALA A 51 -23.26 6.87 10.81
N THR A 52 -23.48 7.68 9.77
CA THR A 52 -23.86 9.08 9.94
C THR A 52 -25.39 9.19 10.13
N PRO A 53 -25.87 10.30 10.70
CA PRO A 53 -27.31 10.55 10.86
C PRO A 53 -28.10 10.48 9.55
N GLU A 54 -27.45 10.82 8.44
CA GLU A 54 -28.05 10.84 7.10
C GLU A 54 -28.12 9.45 6.44
N GLY A 55 -27.75 8.38 7.18
CA GLY A 55 -27.76 7.01 6.67
C GLY A 55 -26.55 6.66 5.79
N THR A 56 -25.55 7.55 5.68
CA THR A 56 -24.25 7.22 5.10
C THR A 56 -23.35 6.59 6.17
N ALA A 57 -22.28 5.94 5.75
CA ALA A 57 -21.28 5.41 6.67
C ALA A 57 -19.91 6.00 6.36
N VAL A 58 -19.10 6.17 7.39
CA VAL A 58 -17.69 6.53 7.27
C VAL A 58 -16.82 5.49 7.95
N PHE A 59 -15.57 5.46 7.59
CA PHE A 59 -14.59 4.58 8.19
C PHE A 59 -13.60 5.42 8.99
N VAL A 60 -13.36 5.06 10.23
CA VAL A 60 -12.47 5.78 11.15
C VAL A 60 -11.29 4.89 11.52
N THR A 61 -10.10 5.42 11.42
CA THR A 61 -8.88 4.80 11.91
C THR A 61 -8.29 5.63 13.04
N VAL A 62 -7.89 4.98 14.13
CA VAL A 62 -7.24 5.61 15.29
C VAL A 62 -5.96 4.85 15.59
N SER A 63 -4.85 5.57 15.74
CA SER A 63 -3.55 4.98 16.09
C SER A 63 -3.61 4.26 17.44
N GLY A 64 -2.86 3.16 17.55
CA GLY A 64 -2.67 2.48 18.84
C GLY A 64 -1.75 3.27 19.80
N ASP A 65 -1.78 2.89 21.07
CA ASP A 65 -0.98 3.54 22.11
C ASP A 65 0.52 3.37 21.89
N GLY A 66 0.94 2.23 21.33
CA GLY A 66 2.36 1.94 21.04
C GLY A 66 2.93 2.79 19.91
N ASN A 67 2.08 3.34 19.01
CA ASN A 67 2.49 4.21 17.92
C ASN A 67 1.44 5.30 17.63
N PRO A 68 1.33 6.31 18.50
CA PRO A 68 0.24 7.28 18.49
C PRO A 68 0.17 8.13 17.20
N ASP A 69 1.25 8.22 16.46
CA ASP A 69 1.36 9.01 15.22
C ASP A 69 1.17 8.18 13.93
N LEU A 70 0.87 6.90 14.01
CA LEU A 70 0.86 5.99 12.85
C LEU A 70 -0.09 6.47 11.75
N VAL A 71 -1.33 6.82 12.11
CA VAL A 71 -2.34 7.32 11.16
C VAL A 71 -1.90 8.64 10.54
N ALA A 72 -1.43 9.60 11.34
CA ALA A 72 -0.94 10.88 10.83
C ALA A 72 0.27 10.71 9.90
N ARG A 73 1.19 9.77 10.21
CA ARG A 73 2.31 9.43 9.32
C ARG A 73 1.81 8.88 7.98
N GLY A 74 0.85 7.96 8.01
CA GLY A 74 0.23 7.39 6.81
C GLY A 74 -0.42 8.47 5.94
N VAL A 75 -1.19 9.38 6.54
CA VAL A 75 -1.81 10.52 5.83
C VAL A 75 -0.75 11.44 5.22
N ARG A 76 0.32 11.78 5.94
CA ARG A 76 1.43 12.59 5.38
C ARG A 76 2.09 11.92 4.18
N LYS A 77 2.34 10.61 4.23
CA LYS A 77 2.91 9.83 3.12
C LYS A 77 2.00 9.85 1.89
N LEU A 78 0.71 9.55 2.10
CA LEU A 78 -0.33 9.59 1.08
C LEU A 78 -0.39 10.96 0.40
N THR A 79 -0.50 12.05 1.19
CA THR A 79 -0.58 13.42 0.66
C THR A 79 0.67 13.78 -0.15
N LYS A 80 1.85 13.36 0.30
CA LYS A 80 3.11 13.58 -0.44
C LYS A 80 3.12 12.87 -1.79
N ILE A 81 2.55 11.68 -1.88
CA ILE A 81 2.45 10.92 -3.14
C ILE A 81 1.42 11.58 -4.06
N ARG A 82 0.22 11.89 -3.56
CA ARG A 82 -0.84 12.52 -4.36
C ARG A 82 -0.38 13.82 -5.03
N ARG A 83 0.38 14.65 -4.32
CA ARG A 83 0.90 15.92 -4.86
C ARG A 83 1.87 15.76 -6.04
N LYS A 84 2.37 14.56 -6.30
CA LYS A 84 3.25 14.25 -7.42
C LYS A 84 2.50 13.72 -8.64
N LEU A 85 1.20 13.48 -8.51
CA LEU A 85 0.36 12.85 -9.50
C LEU A 85 -0.62 13.86 -10.11
N SER A 86 -0.92 13.67 -11.37
CA SER A 86 -2.08 14.33 -12.00
C SER A 86 -3.37 13.84 -11.34
N ASP A 87 -4.45 14.63 -11.45
CA ASP A 87 -5.75 14.32 -10.85
C ASP A 87 -6.23 12.91 -11.20
N HIS A 88 -6.03 12.49 -12.44
CA HIS A 88 -6.41 11.16 -12.91
C HIS A 88 -5.74 10.02 -12.14
N TYR A 89 -4.43 10.11 -11.87
CA TYR A 89 -3.70 9.07 -11.12
C TYR A 89 -3.76 9.28 -9.61
N ALA A 90 -4.07 10.47 -9.14
CA ALA A 90 -4.30 10.77 -7.73
C ALA A 90 -5.68 10.29 -7.25
N GLU A 91 -6.69 10.23 -8.13
CA GLU A 91 -8.08 9.90 -7.76
C GLU A 91 -8.23 8.56 -7.03
N PRO A 92 -7.57 7.44 -7.41
CA PRO A 92 -7.67 6.19 -6.68
C PRO A 92 -7.06 6.23 -5.26
N ILE A 93 -6.20 7.20 -4.97
CA ILE A 93 -5.62 7.37 -3.65
C ILE A 93 -6.65 8.07 -2.76
N VAL A 94 -7.34 7.28 -1.94
CA VAL A 94 -8.42 7.78 -1.08
C VAL A 94 -7.86 8.74 -0.04
N GLU A 95 -8.41 9.97 0.01
CA GLU A 95 -8.06 10.97 1.02
C GLU A 95 -8.99 10.88 2.22
N PRO A 96 -8.50 11.16 3.43
CA PRO A 96 -9.38 11.29 4.57
C PRO A 96 -10.25 12.55 4.42
N LEU A 97 -11.48 12.44 4.89
CA LEU A 97 -12.42 13.57 5.01
C LEU A 97 -11.95 14.54 6.10
N GLU A 98 -11.36 13.98 7.15
CA GLU A 98 -10.84 14.72 8.28
C GLU A 98 -9.71 13.97 8.98
N THR A 99 -8.82 14.71 9.64
CA THR A 99 -7.74 14.17 10.47
C THR A 99 -7.60 15.00 11.76
N GLY A 100 -7.17 14.38 12.83
CA GLY A 100 -6.97 15.05 14.10
C GLY A 100 -6.28 14.19 15.14
N GLU A 101 -6.37 14.64 16.38
CA GLU A 101 -5.87 13.93 17.56
C GLU A 101 -7.01 13.65 18.53
N PHE A 102 -6.96 12.50 19.16
CA PHE A 102 -7.86 12.05 20.20
C PHE A 102 -7.07 11.31 21.29
N GLU A 103 -7.09 11.82 22.50
CA GLU A 103 -6.32 11.31 23.65
C GLU A 103 -4.82 11.10 23.34
N GLY A 104 -4.20 12.05 22.62
CA GLY A 104 -2.79 11.98 22.24
C GLY A 104 -2.49 11.00 21.09
N ARG A 105 -3.51 10.43 20.45
CA ARG A 105 -3.40 9.51 19.29
C ARG A 105 -3.97 10.16 18.06
N SER A 106 -3.29 10.00 16.93
CA SER A 106 -3.80 10.51 15.66
C SER A 106 -4.97 9.66 15.15
N PHE A 107 -5.95 10.32 14.52
CA PHE A 107 -7.04 9.66 13.83
C PHE A 107 -7.26 10.22 12.42
N ALA A 108 -7.94 9.45 11.59
CA ALA A 108 -8.45 9.89 10.30
C ALA A 108 -9.85 9.31 10.04
N ILE A 109 -10.69 10.13 9.41
CA ILE A 109 -12.03 9.75 8.95
C ILE A 109 -11.98 9.63 7.44
N TRP A 110 -12.43 8.49 6.92
CA TRP A 110 -12.37 8.16 5.50
C TRP A 110 -13.78 8.00 4.93
N PRO A 111 -13.98 8.30 3.65
CA PRO A 111 -15.23 7.92 2.98
C PRO A 111 -15.38 6.39 3.02
N MET A 112 -16.59 5.91 3.28
CA MET A 112 -16.88 4.49 3.16
C MET A 112 -16.90 4.10 1.68
N LEU A 113 -15.99 3.22 1.31
CA LEU A 113 -15.93 2.65 -0.03
C LEU A 113 -16.70 1.34 -0.11
N GLY A 114 -17.18 1.01 -1.30
CA GLY A 114 -17.87 -0.24 -1.56
C GLY A 114 -16.94 -1.47 -1.48
N GLN A 115 -17.47 -2.56 -0.94
CA GLN A 115 -16.79 -3.85 -1.02
C GLN A 115 -17.02 -4.50 -2.39
N LEU A 116 -16.19 -5.50 -2.72
CA LEU A 116 -16.43 -6.33 -3.90
C LEU A 116 -17.79 -7.02 -3.80
N PRO A 117 -18.52 -7.18 -4.93
CA PRO A 117 -19.81 -7.86 -4.94
C PRO A 117 -19.74 -9.25 -4.30
N GLN A 118 -20.79 -9.64 -3.55
CA GLN A 118 -20.83 -10.93 -2.86
C GLN A 118 -21.14 -12.11 -3.80
N GLY A 119 -21.86 -11.88 -4.91
CA GLY A 119 -22.21 -12.91 -5.89
C GLY A 119 -20.95 -13.46 -6.60
N ARG A 120 -20.85 -14.79 -6.71
CA ARG A 120 -19.64 -15.45 -7.28
C ARG A 120 -19.27 -14.94 -8.67
N LEU A 121 -20.25 -14.84 -9.59
CA LEU A 121 -20.02 -14.40 -10.96
C LEU A 121 -19.69 -12.89 -11.03
N SER A 122 -20.48 -12.05 -10.35
CA SER A 122 -20.26 -10.62 -10.31
C SER A 122 -18.90 -10.28 -9.68
N ARG A 123 -18.55 -10.96 -8.58
CA ARG A 123 -17.22 -10.83 -7.94
C ARG A 123 -16.08 -11.22 -8.87
N TYR A 124 -16.24 -12.32 -9.61
CA TYR A 124 -15.23 -12.76 -10.59
C TYR A 124 -15.02 -11.73 -11.70
N LEU A 125 -16.11 -11.24 -12.31
CA LEU A 125 -16.06 -10.23 -13.38
C LEU A 125 -15.48 -8.91 -12.89
N THR A 126 -15.90 -8.44 -11.71
CA THR A 126 -15.36 -7.23 -11.08
C THR A 126 -13.86 -7.36 -10.81
N LYS A 127 -13.42 -8.47 -10.20
CA LYS A 127 -11.98 -8.72 -9.97
C LYS A 127 -11.19 -8.72 -11.27
N ARG A 128 -11.74 -9.34 -12.33
CA ARG A 128 -11.08 -9.36 -13.65
C ARG A 128 -10.90 -7.96 -14.22
N GLY A 129 -11.91 -7.10 -14.13
CA GLY A 129 -11.83 -5.71 -14.57
C GLY A 129 -10.87 -4.88 -13.72
N LEU A 130 -10.91 -5.05 -12.40
CA LEU A 130 -10.02 -4.35 -11.48
C LEU A 130 -8.53 -4.69 -11.70
N ARG A 131 -8.19 -5.95 -11.98
CA ARG A 131 -6.80 -6.34 -12.29
C ARG A 131 -6.18 -5.47 -13.37
N VAL A 132 -6.89 -5.33 -14.48
CA VAL A 132 -6.42 -4.51 -15.60
C VAL A 132 -6.26 -3.05 -15.16
N LYS A 133 -7.30 -2.47 -14.57
CA LYS A 133 -7.32 -1.04 -14.22
C LYS A 133 -6.30 -0.66 -13.14
N VAL A 134 -6.12 -1.51 -12.12
CA VAL A 134 -5.11 -1.27 -11.07
C VAL A 134 -3.69 -1.38 -11.64
N MET A 135 -3.42 -2.36 -12.51
CA MET A 135 -2.10 -2.47 -13.14
C MET A 135 -1.82 -1.33 -14.14
N GLU A 136 -2.84 -0.84 -14.85
CA GLU A 136 -2.75 0.37 -15.67
C GLU A 136 -2.43 1.59 -14.81
N TRP A 137 -3.14 1.76 -13.70
CA TRP A 137 -2.91 2.83 -12.74
C TRP A 137 -1.49 2.79 -12.15
N LEU A 138 -1.00 1.63 -11.74
CA LEU A 138 0.38 1.47 -11.25
C LEU A 138 1.42 1.88 -12.31
N SER A 139 1.17 1.56 -13.58
CA SER A 139 2.07 1.95 -14.67
C SER A 139 2.06 3.46 -14.92
N GLY A 140 0.91 4.12 -14.75
CA GLY A 140 0.79 5.58 -14.84
C GLY A 140 1.42 6.28 -13.64
N MET A 141 1.18 5.78 -12.43
CA MET A 141 1.81 6.30 -11.20
C MET A 141 3.34 6.22 -11.29
N LEU A 142 3.89 5.11 -11.79
CA LEU A 142 5.31 5.00 -12.08
C LEU A 142 5.79 6.07 -13.06
N ALA A 143 5.07 6.26 -14.17
CA ALA A 143 5.48 7.21 -15.21
C ALA A 143 5.57 8.66 -14.69
N GLU A 144 4.64 9.06 -13.83
CA GLU A 144 4.58 10.41 -13.26
C GLU A 144 5.52 10.63 -12.06
N THR A 145 5.89 9.58 -11.34
CA THR A 145 6.66 9.71 -10.09
C THR A 145 8.09 9.23 -10.17
N LYS A 146 8.52 8.66 -11.30
CA LYS A 146 9.88 8.15 -11.47
C LYS A 146 10.95 9.24 -11.37
N VAL A 147 12.00 8.95 -10.61
CA VAL A 147 13.16 9.82 -10.44
C VAL A 147 14.41 8.96 -10.38
N PRO A 148 15.49 9.26 -11.13
CA PRO A 148 16.76 8.54 -11.02
C PRO A 148 17.26 8.50 -9.57
N ALA A 149 17.74 7.34 -9.13
CA ALA A 149 18.34 7.20 -7.81
C ALA A 149 19.71 7.92 -7.76
N GLY A 150 19.84 8.89 -6.84
CA GLY A 150 21.11 9.57 -6.59
C GLY A 150 22.14 8.65 -5.91
N ALA A 151 23.38 9.12 -5.77
CA ALA A 151 24.48 8.32 -5.22
C ALA A 151 24.18 7.77 -3.81
N GLN A 152 23.59 8.57 -2.93
CA GLN A 152 23.22 8.14 -1.58
C GLN A 152 22.18 7.01 -1.63
N GLU A 153 21.20 7.11 -2.52
CA GLU A 153 20.19 6.09 -2.72
C GLU A 153 20.78 4.79 -3.29
N GLN A 154 21.66 4.90 -4.27
CA GLN A 154 22.37 3.74 -4.82
C GLN A 154 23.21 3.02 -3.75
N SER A 155 23.87 3.77 -2.85
CA SER A 155 24.58 3.18 -1.71
C SER A 155 23.65 2.45 -0.76
N ARG A 156 22.45 3.00 -0.49
CA ARG A 156 21.41 2.34 0.32
C ARG A 156 20.91 1.08 -0.34
N ILE A 157 20.65 1.12 -1.64
CA ILE A 157 20.27 -0.05 -2.44
C ILE A 157 21.32 -1.15 -2.34
N ALA A 158 22.60 -0.80 -2.53
CA ALA A 158 23.69 -1.77 -2.42
C ALA A 158 23.75 -2.43 -1.03
N ALA A 159 23.60 -1.65 0.04
CA ALA A 159 23.56 -2.17 1.42
C ALA A 159 22.37 -3.08 1.66
N ASN A 160 21.19 -2.75 1.13
CA ASN A 160 19.98 -3.56 1.25
C ASN A 160 20.10 -4.89 0.48
N LEU A 161 20.67 -4.87 -0.72
CA LEU A 161 20.93 -6.10 -1.50
C LEU A 161 21.96 -6.99 -0.81
N ALA A 162 23.05 -6.42 -0.28
CA ALA A 162 24.06 -7.15 0.49
C ALA A 162 23.44 -7.84 1.72
N ARG A 163 22.57 -7.14 2.48
CA ARG A 163 21.87 -7.73 3.63
C ARG A 163 21.03 -8.94 3.23
N LEU A 164 20.27 -8.85 2.12
CA LEU A 164 19.49 -9.99 1.63
C LEU A 164 20.37 -11.17 1.21
N SER A 165 21.51 -10.91 0.59
CA SER A 165 22.41 -11.98 0.11
C SER A 165 23.20 -12.65 1.23
N GLU A 166 23.52 -11.92 2.30
CA GLU A 166 24.26 -12.42 3.45
C GLU A 166 23.40 -13.12 4.48
N ASP A 167 22.09 -12.88 4.50
CA ASP A 167 21.17 -13.50 5.46
C ASP A 167 20.96 -14.98 5.14
N ALA A 168 21.58 -15.85 5.95
CA ALA A 168 21.49 -17.30 5.81
C ALA A 168 20.07 -17.87 6.02
N ALA A 169 19.14 -17.07 6.56
CA ALA A 169 17.77 -17.48 6.74
C ALA A 169 16.94 -17.41 5.44
N HIS A 170 17.43 -16.69 4.42
CA HIS A 170 16.83 -16.71 3.09
C HIS A 170 17.28 -17.90 2.25
N SER A 171 16.45 -18.28 1.28
CA SER A 171 16.81 -19.35 0.33
C SER A 171 18.04 -18.98 -0.51
N ASP A 172 18.74 -19.99 -0.98
CA ASP A 172 19.83 -19.82 -1.95
C ASP A 172 19.40 -19.10 -3.23
N LEU A 173 18.11 -19.25 -3.60
CA LEU A 173 17.55 -18.59 -4.77
C LEU A 173 17.47 -17.07 -4.56
N LEU A 174 16.93 -16.62 -3.43
CA LEU A 174 16.79 -15.20 -3.10
C LEU A 174 18.17 -14.57 -2.92
N ARG A 175 19.06 -15.23 -2.17
CA ARG A 175 20.42 -14.76 -1.90
C ARG A 175 21.21 -14.55 -3.19
N ARG A 176 21.24 -15.56 -4.09
CA ARG A 176 21.91 -15.42 -5.41
C ARG A 176 21.28 -14.36 -6.29
N ALA A 177 19.95 -14.18 -6.23
CA ALA A 177 19.31 -13.12 -6.97
C ALA A 177 19.70 -11.73 -6.45
N ALA A 178 19.85 -11.57 -5.12
CA ALA A 178 20.34 -10.33 -4.51
C ALA A 178 21.79 -10.03 -4.88
N ASP A 179 22.68 -11.03 -4.84
CA ASP A 179 24.06 -10.91 -5.31
C ASP A 179 24.13 -10.45 -6.78
N ALA A 180 23.34 -11.09 -7.65
CA ALA A 180 23.31 -10.72 -9.08
C ALA A 180 22.79 -9.30 -9.29
N ALA A 181 21.80 -8.84 -8.53
CA ALA A 181 21.30 -7.47 -8.57
C ALA A 181 22.38 -6.48 -8.08
N GLY A 182 23.10 -6.81 -7.00
CA GLY A 182 24.23 -6.03 -6.49
C GLY A 182 25.36 -5.90 -7.49
N GLU A 183 25.71 -6.99 -8.19
CA GLU A 183 26.72 -6.98 -9.26
C GLU A 183 26.29 -6.10 -10.45
N ARG A 184 25.03 -6.16 -10.86
CA ARG A 184 24.48 -5.31 -11.92
C ARG A 184 24.57 -3.82 -11.57
N LEU A 185 24.27 -3.47 -10.31
CA LEU A 185 24.41 -2.10 -9.78
C LEU A 185 25.87 -1.66 -9.80
N ALA A 186 26.78 -2.45 -9.21
CA ALA A 186 28.20 -2.12 -9.08
C ALA A 186 28.91 -1.97 -10.44
N THR A 187 28.48 -2.73 -11.46
CA THR A 187 29.05 -2.66 -12.82
C THR A 187 28.37 -1.65 -13.74
N GLY A 188 27.37 -0.91 -13.24
CA GLY A 188 26.62 0.07 -14.03
C GLY A 188 25.69 -0.55 -15.10
N ARG A 189 25.49 -1.87 -15.07
CA ARG A 189 24.54 -2.56 -15.96
C ARG A 189 23.08 -2.30 -15.57
N TRP A 190 22.85 -1.69 -14.42
CA TRP A 190 21.56 -1.28 -13.93
C TRP A 190 21.67 0.08 -13.24
N ALA A 191 20.87 1.03 -13.70
CA ALA A 191 20.74 2.36 -13.12
C ALA A 191 19.37 2.49 -12.45
N PRO A 192 19.28 2.35 -11.12
CA PRO A 192 17.99 2.32 -10.44
C PRO A 192 17.25 3.66 -10.49
N VAL A 193 15.93 3.54 -10.49
CA VAL A 193 14.96 4.64 -10.47
C VAL A 193 14.05 4.44 -9.26
N ASN A 194 13.77 5.50 -8.52
CA ASN A 194 12.74 5.50 -7.49
C ASN A 194 11.40 5.94 -8.06
N CYS A 195 10.30 5.50 -7.44
CA CYS A 195 8.95 5.95 -7.74
C CYS A 195 8.07 5.92 -6.49
N ALA A 196 6.84 6.44 -6.59
CA ALA A 196 5.85 6.22 -5.54
C ALA A 196 5.52 4.72 -5.44
N GLN A 197 5.40 4.23 -4.22
CA GLN A 197 5.13 2.84 -3.89
C GLN A 197 4.16 2.78 -2.71
N HIS A 198 3.17 1.88 -2.79
CA HIS A 198 2.24 1.60 -1.71
C HIS A 198 2.87 0.73 -0.62
N SER A 199 3.73 -0.19 -1.01
CA SER A 199 4.45 -1.19 -0.20
C SER A 199 3.62 -2.34 0.34
N ASP A 200 2.30 -2.21 0.44
CA ASP A 200 1.37 -3.26 0.85
C ASP A 200 0.15 -3.33 -0.08
N LEU A 201 0.38 -3.30 -1.40
CA LEU A 201 -0.71 -3.36 -2.37
C LEU A 201 -1.13 -4.81 -2.62
N TRP A 202 -2.30 -5.16 -2.11
CA TRP A 202 -2.97 -6.43 -2.36
C TRP A 202 -4.46 -6.21 -2.64
N MET A 203 -5.16 -7.23 -3.12
CA MET A 203 -6.56 -7.10 -3.54
C MET A 203 -7.49 -6.62 -2.40
N GLY A 204 -7.16 -6.86 -1.14
CA GLY A 204 -7.94 -6.40 0.01
C GLY A 204 -7.85 -4.89 0.26
N ASN A 205 -6.78 -4.24 -0.21
CA ASN A 205 -6.61 -2.78 -0.12
C ASN A 205 -7.19 -2.04 -1.35
N VAL A 206 -7.86 -2.77 -2.26
CA VAL A 206 -8.56 -2.21 -3.42
C VAL A 206 -10.07 -2.29 -3.20
N MET A 207 -10.70 -1.15 -3.04
CA MET A 207 -12.12 -0.98 -2.76
C MET A 207 -12.86 -0.46 -3.99
N MET A 208 -14.17 -0.65 -4.04
CA MET A 208 -15.00 -0.10 -5.13
C MET A 208 -15.29 1.37 -4.87
N SER A 209 -15.00 2.23 -5.84
CA SER A 209 -15.41 3.63 -5.82
C SER A 209 -16.90 3.78 -6.13
N GLY A 210 -17.48 4.94 -5.77
CA GLY A 210 -18.86 5.28 -6.11
C GLY A 210 -19.07 5.42 -7.64
N PRO A 211 -20.32 5.41 -8.09
CA PRO A 211 -20.65 5.42 -9.53
C PRO A 211 -20.25 6.72 -10.26
N SER A 212 -19.99 7.80 -9.53
CA SER A 212 -19.55 9.09 -10.08
C SER A 212 -18.03 9.23 -10.22
N ALA A 213 -17.25 8.29 -9.68
CA ALA A 213 -15.80 8.32 -9.77
C ALA A 213 -15.31 7.95 -11.20
N ALA A 214 -14.31 8.64 -11.69
CA ALA A 214 -13.70 8.34 -12.99
C ALA A 214 -12.95 7.01 -12.97
N MET A 215 -12.35 6.66 -11.80
CA MET A 215 -11.76 5.36 -11.55
C MET A 215 -12.72 4.48 -10.73
N PRO A 216 -12.97 3.22 -11.14
CA PRO A 216 -13.95 2.35 -10.47
C PRO A 216 -13.45 1.77 -9.15
N PHE A 217 -12.29 2.20 -8.66
CA PHE A 217 -11.67 1.71 -7.44
C PHE A 217 -10.95 2.81 -6.68
N GLY A 218 -10.84 2.62 -5.37
CA GLY A 218 -9.97 3.37 -4.48
C GLY A 218 -8.96 2.44 -3.80
N VAL A 219 -7.79 2.96 -3.50
CA VAL A 219 -6.73 2.26 -2.77
C VAL A 219 -6.60 2.85 -1.38
N ILE A 220 -6.67 1.99 -0.37
CA ILE A 220 -6.63 2.33 1.05
C ILE A 220 -5.35 1.78 1.70
N ASP A 221 -5.10 2.18 2.95
CA ASP A 221 -4.00 1.69 3.81
C ASP A 221 -2.59 2.05 3.30
N TRP A 222 -2.33 3.36 3.25
CA TRP A 222 -1.05 3.94 2.81
C TRP A 222 0.01 4.07 3.92
N ALA A 223 -0.16 3.41 5.07
CA ALA A 223 0.78 3.52 6.19
C ALA A 223 2.21 3.11 5.82
N GLY A 224 2.36 2.04 5.03
CA GLY A 224 3.65 1.56 4.52
C GLY A 224 4.22 2.34 3.34
N ALA A 225 3.47 3.30 2.78
CA ALA A 225 3.80 3.93 1.50
C ALA A 225 5.12 4.70 1.51
N ARG A 226 5.77 4.74 0.34
CA ARG A 226 7.05 5.42 0.10
C ARG A 226 6.93 6.35 -1.10
N SER A 227 7.35 7.61 -0.95
CA SER A 227 7.40 8.57 -2.06
C SER A 227 8.65 8.41 -2.94
N ALA A 228 9.57 7.54 -2.52
CA ALA A 228 10.79 7.13 -3.20
C ALA A 228 11.02 5.63 -2.94
N GLY A 229 10.05 4.82 -3.33
CA GLY A 229 10.11 3.35 -3.34
C GLY A 229 10.59 2.82 -4.69
N TYR A 230 10.26 1.57 -5.01
CA TYR A 230 10.83 0.85 -6.13
C TYR A 230 9.76 0.35 -7.11
N PRO A 231 10.00 0.43 -8.42
CA PRO A 231 9.16 -0.16 -9.46
C PRO A 231 8.89 -1.64 -9.25
N PHE A 232 7.86 -2.16 -9.88
CA PHE A 232 7.45 -3.56 -9.95
C PHE A 232 7.00 -4.22 -8.64
N PHE A 233 7.42 -3.76 -7.46
CA PHE A 233 7.06 -4.42 -6.21
C PHE A 233 5.54 -4.49 -6.01
N ASP A 234 4.86 -3.33 -6.06
CA ASP A 234 3.39 -3.30 -5.91
C ASP A 234 2.67 -4.06 -7.03
N LEU A 235 3.21 -4.03 -8.26
CA LEU A 235 2.67 -4.81 -9.38
C LEU A 235 2.75 -6.32 -9.10
N CYS A 236 3.88 -6.82 -8.62
CA CYS A 236 4.06 -8.24 -8.29
C CYS A 236 3.16 -8.65 -7.11
N ARG A 237 3.14 -7.86 -6.03
CA ARG A 237 2.29 -8.13 -4.86
C ARG A 237 0.80 -8.15 -5.22
N PHE A 238 0.36 -7.18 -6.01
CA PHE A 238 -1.02 -7.13 -6.48
C PHE A 238 -1.34 -8.29 -7.43
N ALA A 239 -0.43 -8.64 -8.33
CA ALA A 239 -0.60 -9.76 -9.24
C ALA A 239 -0.78 -11.10 -8.51
N ILE A 240 0.06 -11.37 -7.51
CA ILE A 240 0.00 -12.56 -6.65
C ILE A 240 -1.36 -12.58 -5.92
N SER A 241 -1.70 -11.55 -5.15
CA SER A 241 -2.90 -11.51 -4.32
C SER A 241 -4.22 -11.52 -5.12
N SER A 242 -4.19 -11.00 -6.33
CA SER A 242 -5.34 -10.99 -7.24
C SER A 242 -5.46 -12.26 -8.08
N ASN A 243 -4.45 -13.14 -8.06
CA ASN A 243 -4.30 -14.28 -8.96
C ASN A 243 -4.41 -13.85 -10.43
N ALA A 244 -3.58 -12.87 -10.82
CA ALA A 244 -3.59 -12.31 -12.17
C ALA A 244 -2.99 -13.30 -13.19
N PRO A 245 -3.55 -13.41 -14.40
CA PRO A 245 -2.97 -14.24 -15.45
C PRO A 245 -1.57 -13.75 -15.83
N SER A 246 -0.61 -14.66 -15.99
CA SER A 246 0.80 -14.33 -16.30
C SER A 246 0.94 -13.45 -17.54
N LYS A 247 0.11 -13.67 -18.57
CA LYS A 247 0.10 -12.83 -19.77
C LYS A 247 -0.20 -11.37 -19.46
N LEU A 248 -1.20 -11.10 -18.62
CA LEU A 248 -1.54 -9.74 -18.20
C LEU A 248 -0.40 -9.08 -17.41
N VAL A 249 0.20 -9.84 -16.50
CA VAL A 249 1.36 -9.37 -15.71
C VAL A 249 2.52 -9.02 -16.64
N ASP A 250 2.85 -9.89 -17.59
CA ASP A 250 3.92 -9.69 -18.55
C ASP A 250 3.71 -8.42 -19.42
N GLU A 251 2.49 -8.20 -19.87
CA GLU A 251 2.11 -7.00 -20.64
C GLU A 251 2.38 -5.71 -19.81
N HIS A 252 2.03 -5.70 -18.52
CA HIS A 252 2.25 -4.55 -17.64
C HIS A 252 3.71 -4.38 -17.22
N ILE A 253 4.44 -5.46 -17.00
CA ILE A 253 5.90 -5.43 -16.79
C ILE A 253 6.59 -4.84 -18.03
N ALA A 254 6.27 -5.33 -19.22
CA ALA A 254 6.83 -4.79 -20.45
C ALA A 254 6.51 -3.30 -20.65
N ARG A 255 5.30 -2.86 -20.24
CA ARG A 255 4.91 -1.45 -20.26
C ARG A 255 5.77 -0.61 -19.30
N GLN A 256 5.96 -1.07 -18.06
CA GLN A 256 6.78 -0.36 -17.07
C GLN A 256 8.27 -0.34 -17.50
N LEU A 257 8.80 -1.44 -18.04
CA LEU A 257 10.16 -1.47 -18.57
C LEU A 257 10.39 -0.45 -19.69
N ARG A 258 9.41 -0.27 -20.59
CA ARG A 258 9.50 0.81 -21.60
C ARG A 258 9.57 2.21 -20.98
N VAL A 259 8.76 2.45 -19.93
CA VAL A 259 8.79 3.73 -19.19
C VAL A 259 10.14 3.97 -18.53
N LEU A 260 10.80 2.92 -18.04
CA LEU A 260 12.08 2.97 -17.34
C LEU A 260 13.28 2.91 -18.27
N HIS A 261 13.08 2.57 -19.56
CA HIS A 261 14.16 2.16 -20.49
C HIS A 261 15.01 1.02 -19.93
N GLY A 262 14.36 0.10 -19.19
CA GLY A 262 15.00 -0.98 -18.47
C GLY A 262 14.95 -2.32 -19.19
N GLU A 263 15.65 -3.30 -18.64
CA GLU A 263 15.73 -4.67 -19.09
C GLU A 263 14.89 -5.62 -18.22
N ARG A 264 14.59 -6.81 -18.73
CA ARG A 264 13.85 -7.83 -17.98
C ARG A 264 14.48 -8.15 -16.61
N ALA A 265 15.79 -8.26 -16.56
CA ALA A 265 16.53 -8.53 -15.33
C ALA A 265 16.33 -7.45 -14.24
N ASP A 266 15.94 -6.24 -14.61
CA ASP A 266 15.68 -5.16 -13.65
C ASP A 266 14.46 -5.43 -12.78
N VAL A 267 13.49 -6.21 -13.27
CA VAL A 267 12.28 -6.56 -12.52
C VAL A 267 12.62 -7.20 -11.18
N THR A 268 13.45 -8.25 -11.20
CA THR A 268 13.91 -8.90 -9.96
C THR A 268 14.78 -7.95 -9.13
N SER A 269 15.67 -7.16 -9.75
CA SER A 269 16.53 -6.22 -9.04
C SER A 269 15.72 -5.20 -8.22
N TYR A 270 14.67 -4.60 -8.79
CA TYR A 270 13.77 -3.67 -8.10
C TYR A 270 12.96 -4.32 -6.98
N VAL A 271 12.44 -5.52 -7.22
CA VAL A 271 11.69 -6.27 -6.20
C VAL A 271 12.58 -6.56 -4.99
N LEU A 272 13.83 -6.98 -5.21
CA LEU A 272 14.79 -7.21 -4.14
C LEU A 272 15.17 -5.93 -3.40
N CYS A 273 15.26 -4.78 -4.08
CA CYS A 273 15.46 -3.49 -3.40
C CYS A 273 14.32 -3.18 -2.41
N ALA A 274 13.06 -3.38 -2.84
CA ALA A 274 11.92 -3.18 -1.97
C ALA A 274 11.93 -4.14 -0.77
N LEU A 275 12.26 -5.40 -0.99
CA LEU A 275 12.38 -6.41 0.06
C LEU A 275 13.53 -6.10 1.04
N GLY A 276 14.70 -5.72 0.55
CA GLY A 276 15.82 -5.34 1.42
C GLY A 276 15.55 -4.07 2.24
N GLU A 277 14.81 -3.13 1.66
CA GLU A 277 14.32 -1.95 2.38
C GLU A 277 13.31 -2.33 3.48
N MET A 278 12.37 -3.24 3.18
CA MET A 278 11.43 -3.73 4.19
C MET A 278 12.13 -4.51 5.29
N GLN A 279 13.11 -5.37 4.95
CA GLN A 279 13.87 -6.11 5.96
C GLN A 279 14.64 -5.18 6.91
N SER A 280 15.06 -4.00 6.45
CA SER A 280 15.76 -3.05 7.30
C SER A 280 14.87 -2.34 8.31
N ASP A 281 13.56 -2.39 8.12
CA ASP A 281 12.57 -1.66 8.92
C ASP A 281 11.25 -2.46 8.94
N LEU A 282 11.31 -3.63 9.55
CA LEU A 282 10.12 -4.51 9.67
C LEU A 282 9.09 -3.94 10.65
N GLU A 283 9.50 -2.97 11.50
CA GLU A 283 8.66 -2.46 12.59
C GLU A 283 8.06 -3.64 13.39
N HIS A 284 6.74 -3.88 13.25
CA HIS A 284 6.02 -4.98 13.91
C HIS A 284 5.61 -6.09 12.93
N PHE A 285 6.07 -6.06 11.68
CA PHE A 285 5.78 -7.12 10.73
C PHE A 285 6.56 -8.39 11.09
N PRO A 286 5.89 -9.53 11.38
CA PRO A 286 6.57 -10.73 11.83
C PRO A 286 7.60 -11.22 10.82
N GLU A 287 8.82 -11.52 11.30
CA GLU A 287 9.94 -11.89 10.43
C GLU A 287 9.66 -13.15 9.59
N GLU A 288 8.96 -14.14 10.15
CA GLU A 288 8.56 -15.34 9.40
C GLU A 288 7.61 -15.02 8.24
N MET A 289 6.66 -14.11 8.48
CA MET A 289 5.74 -13.65 7.43
C MET A 289 6.47 -12.85 6.35
N PHE A 290 7.44 -12.01 6.77
CA PHE A 290 8.30 -11.30 5.83
C PHE A 290 9.07 -12.29 4.95
N ARG A 291 9.72 -13.30 5.54
CA ARG A 291 10.49 -14.31 4.80
C ARG A 291 9.62 -15.04 3.78
N ALA A 292 8.46 -15.52 4.18
CA ALA A 292 7.54 -16.22 3.27
C ALA A 292 7.11 -15.30 2.10
N MET A 293 6.78 -14.05 2.39
CA MET A 293 6.43 -13.05 1.38
C MET A 293 7.61 -12.74 0.45
N ALA A 294 8.82 -12.61 0.98
CA ALA A 294 10.03 -12.30 0.21
C ALA A 294 10.35 -13.43 -0.77
N GLU A 295 10.30 -14.68 -0.33
CA GLU A 295 10.49 -15.86 -1.19
C GLU A 295 9.44 -15.91 -2.30
N GLU A 296 8.14 -15.83 -1.95
CA GLU A 296 7.04 -15.86 -2.93
C GLU A 296 7.20 -14.75 -3.97
N THR A 297 7.47 -13.52 -3.53
CA THR A 297 7.56 -12.36 -4.43
C THR A 297 8.80 -12.46 -5.32
N THR A 298 9.93 -12.96 -4.81
CA THR A 298 11.16 -13.18 -5.59
C THR A 298 10.95 -14.25 -6.65
N VAL A 299 10.36 -15.39 -6.29
CA VAL A 299 10.04 -16.48 -7.25
C VAL A 299 9.11 -15.96 -8.33
N PHE A 300 8.09 -15.20 -7.96
CA PHE A 300 7.15 -14.61 -8.91
C PHE A 300 7.84 -13.63 -9.88
N ALA A 301 8.62 -12.67 -9.37
CA ALA A 301 9.31 -11.67 -10.20
C ALA A 301 10.27 -12.32 -11.20
N ARG A 302 10.98 -13.38 -10.81
CA ARG A 302 11.93 -14.11 -11.67
C ARG A 302 11.28 -14.76 -12.90
N GLN A 303 10.00 -15.09 -12.85
CA GLN A 303 9.28 -15.63 -14.02
C GLN A 303 9.25 -14.63 -15.20
N PHE A 304 9.41 -13.34 -14.92
CA PHE A 304 9.34 -12.26 -15.89
C PHE A 304 10.69 -11.57 -16.15
N SER A 305 11.75 -12.09 -15.55
CA SER A 305 13.11 -11.52 -15.65
C SER A 305 14.00 -12.19 -16.69
N GLN A 306 13.44 -13.11 -17.46
CA GLN A 306 14.13 -13.83 -18.53
C GLN A 306 13.83 -13.23 -19.91
#